data_63b68201c876964a24dcebb51fab993b
#
_entry.id   63b68201c876964a24dcebb51fab993b
#
_cell.length_a   1.000
_cell.length_b   1.000
_cell.length_c   1.000
_cell.angle_alpha   90.00
_cell.angle_beta   90.00
_cell.angle_gamma   90.00
#
_symmetry.space_group_name_H-M   'P 1'
#
loop_
_entity.id
_entity.type
_entity.pdbx_description
1 polymer ?
#
loop_
_entity_poly.entity_id
_entity_poly.type
_entity_poly.pdbx_seq_one_letter_code
_entity_poly.pdbx_strand_id
1 'polypeptide(L)' 'MNQQYVVLQVTLKEKLIGTSSKNLQELENVINTQAAKGYRLHTITTTSANSTGFGGGDRIQVTMVFERI' A
#
# COMPACT_ATOMS: atom_id res chain seq x y z
N MET A 1 10.99 -22.95 5.38
CA MET A 1 9.55 -23.00 5.28
C MET A 1 9.08 -21.89 4.35
N ASN A 2 8.19 -22.23 3.44
CA ASN A 2 7.75 -21.26 2.44
C ASN A 2 6.66 -20.37 3.02
N GLN A 3 6.84 -19.09 2.86
CA GLN A 3 5.79 -18.16 3.23
C GLN A 3 4.76 -18.11 2.12
N GLN A 4 3.52 -18.37 2.48
CA GLN A 4 2.46 -18.31 1.50
C GLN A 4 1.89 -16.92 1.33
N TYR A 5 2.02 -16.12 2.36
CA TYR A 5 1.50 -14.76 2.34
C TYR A 5 2.53 -13.80 2.87
N VAL A 6 2.54 -12.62 2.29
CA VAL A 6 3.39 -11.53 2.75
C VAL A 6 2.49 -10.33 2.99
N VAL A 7 2.64 -9.70 4.13
CA VAL A 7 1.85 -8.52 4.47
C VAL A 7 2.77 -7.32 4.48
N LEU A 8 2.41 -6.32 3.69
CA LEU A 8 3.18 -5.09 3.61
C LEU A 8 2.27 -3.91 3.92
N GLN A 9 2.83 -2.93 4.56
CA GLN A 9 2.10 -1.71 4.84
C GLN A 9 2.86 -0.53 4.26
N VAL A 10 2.14 0.30 3.53
CA VAL A 10 2.71 1.48 2.89
C VAL A 10 1.98 2.69 3.42
N THR A 11 2.72 3.68 3.86
CA THR A 11 2.14 4.93 4.33
C THR A 11 2.26 5.96 3.23
N LEU A 12 1.12 6.50 2.83
CA LEU A 12 1.07 7.50 1.79
C LEU A 12 0.85 8.85 2.42
N LYS A 13 1.48 9.85 1.86
CA LYS A 13 1.45 11.18 2.45
C LYS A 13 0.39 12.07 1.85
N GLU A 14 -0.15 11.69 0.74
CA GLU A 14 -1.12 12.52 0.06
C GLU A 14 -2.41 11.77 -0.11
N LYS A 15 -3.47 12.52 -0.24
CA LYS A 15 -4.75 11.91 -0.50
C LYS A 15 -4.72 11.24 -1.85
N LEU A 16 -5.38 10.10 -1.94
CA LEU A 16 -5.53 9.43 -3.21
C LEU A 16 -6.58 10.18 -4.01
N ILE A 17 -6.13 11.10 -4.81
CA ILE A 17 -7.04 11.91 -5.60
C ILE A 17 -6.71 11.70 -7.06
N GLY A 18 -7.69 11.27 -7.81
CA GLY A 18 -7.53 11.20 -9.24
C GLY A 18 -6.63 10.07 -9.69
N THR A 19 -6.32 10.10 -10.95
CA THR A 19 -5.66 8.98 -11.60
C THR A 19 -4.17 9.16 -11.77
N SER A 20 -3.65 10.34 -11.48
CA SER A 20 -2.24 10.59 -11.75
C SER A 20 -1.47 10.91 -10.48
N SER A 21 -1.93 10.42 -9.37
CA SER A 21 -1.25 10.74 -8.15
C SER A 21 0.00 9.89 -8.01
N LYS A 22 1.00 10.45 -7.34
CA LYS A 22 2.21 9.70 -7.05
C LYS A 22 1.93 8.51 -6.18
N ASN A 23 0.86 8.56 -5.42
CA ASN A 23 0.49 7.45 -4.56
C ASN A 23 0.16 6.21 -5.37
N LEU A 24 -0.51 6.38 -6.50
CA LEU A 24 -0.82 5.24 -7.35
C LEU A 24 0.45 4.63 -7.91
N GLN A 25 1.39 5.48 -8.27
CA GLN A 25 2.67 4.99 -8.77
C GLN A 25 3.39 4.17 -7.72
N GLU A 26 3.36 4.65 -6.49
CA GLU A 26 4.03 3.94 -5.41
C GLU A 26 3.39 2.59 -5.14
N LEU A 27 2.08 2.53 -5.13
CA LEU A 27 1.38 1.27 -4.94
C LEU A 27 1.69 0.31 -6.08
N GLU A 28 1.70 0.82 -7.29
CA GLU A 28 2.01 -0.01 -8.44
C GLU A 28 3.42 -0.58 -8.34
N ASN A 29 4.37 0.23 -7.91
CA ASN A 29 5.73 -0.22 -7.76
C ASN A 29 5.83 -1.35 -6.73
N VAL A 30 5.13 -1.22 -5.62
CA VAL A 30 5.14 -2.25 -4.59
C VAL A 30 4.55 -3.55 -5.13
N ILE A 31 3.42 -3.44 -5.81
CA ILE A 31 2.76 -4.62 -6.35
C ILE A 31 3.66 -5.31 -7.37
N ASN A 32 4.30 -4.53 -8.23
CA ASN A 32 5.17 -5.10 -9.25
C ASN A 32 6.43 -5.70 -8.66
N THR A 33 6.96 -5.10 -7.60
CA THR A 33 8.12 -5.65 -6.93
C THR A 33 7.81 -7.03 -6.35
N GLN A 34 6.64 -7.16 -5.74
CA GLN A 34 6.25 -8.45 -5.20
C GLN A 34 5.95 -9.46 -6.30
N ALA A 35 5.39 -8.99 -7.41
CA ALA A 35 5.13 -9.89 -8.53
C ALA A 35 6.43 -10.49 -9.05
N ALA A 36 7.49 -9.70 -9.08
CA ALA A 36 8.79 -10.21 -9.51
C ALA A 36 9.33 -11.27 -8.59
N LYS A 37 8.88 -11.28 -7.35
CA LYS A 37 9.32 -12.28 -6.38
C LYS A 37 8.41 -13.49 -6.33
N GLY A 38 7.39 -13.53 -7.15
CA GLY A 38 6.49 -14.66 -7.20
C GLY A 38 5.27 -14.52 -6.31
N TYR A 39 4.88 -13.28 -6.01
CA TYR A 39 3.71 -13.03 -5.19
C TYR A 39 2.73 -12.17 -5.96
N ARG A 40 1.46 -12.38 -5.71
CA ARG A 40 0.43 -11.56 -6.32
C ARG A 40 -0.42 -10.93 -5.23
N LEU A 41 -0.98 -9.79 -5.55
CA LEU A 41 -1.82 -9.08 -4.61
C LEU A 41 -3.09 -9.87 -4.34
N HIS A 42 -3.33 -10.15 -3.08
CA HIS A 42 -4.52 -10.88 -2.66
C HIS A 42 -5.57 -9.92 -2.11
N THR A 43 -5.16 -9.03 -1.23
CA THR A 43 -6.08 -8.10 -0.59
C THR A 43 -5.38 -6.78 -0.37
N ILE A 44 -6.13 -5.70 -0.51
CA ILE A 44 -5.61 -4.38 -0.22
C ILE A 44 -6.68 -3.62 0.56
N THR A 45 -6.25 -2.99 1.65
CA THR A 45 -7.13 -2.20 2.49
C THR A 45 -6.50 -0.86 2.75
N THR A 46 -7.29 0.17 2.77
CA THR A 46 -6.79 1.51 3.07
C THR A 46 -7.48 2.04 4.31
N THR A 47 -6.70 2.70 5.13
CA THR A 47 -7.20 3.34 6.34
C THR A 47 -6.65 4.74 6.37
N SER A 48 -7.52 5.73 6.57
CA SER A 48 -7.02 7.07 6.72
C SER A 48 -6.94 7.41 8.20
N ALA A 49 -5.81 7.94 8.56
CA ALA A 49 -5.61 8.39 9.92
C ALA A 49 -5.55 9.89 9.90
N ASN A 50 -6.50 10.50 10.59
CA ASN A 50 -6.48 11.94 10.75
C ASN A 50 -5.68 12.25 11.98
N SER A 51 -4.59 12.93 11.80
CA SER A 51 -3.92 13.38 12.99
C SER A 51 -4.47 14.73 13.30
N THR A 52 -5.35 14.76 14.27
CA THR A 52 -5.87 16.01 14.74
C THR A 52 -4.87 16.59 15.69
N GLY A 53 -4.65 17.82 15.56
CA GLY A 53 -3.89 18.49 16.55
C GLY A 53 -2.57 19.01 16.09
N PHE A 54 -1.89 18.34 15.27
CA PHE A 54 -0.64 18.90 14.83
C PHE A 54 -0.64 18.94 13.36
N GLY A 55 -0.94 19.96 12.79
CA GLY A 55 -0.82 20.20 11.42
C GLY A 55 -0.26 19.11 10.57
N GLY A 56 -0.32 17.98 11.03
CA GLY A 56 0.10 16.89 10.23
C GLY A 56 -0.91 16.65 9.18
N GLY A 57 -0.51 16.41 8.03
CA GLY A 57 -1.40 16.11 6.96
C GLY A 57 -2.06 14.77 7.18
N ASP A 58 -3.01 14.49 6.36
CA ASP A 58 -3.67 13.22 6.38
C ASP A 58 -2.70 12.14 5.92
N ARG A 59 -2.71 11.06 6.62
CA ARG A 59 -1.92 9.92 6.25
C ARG A 59 -2.84 8.79 5.86
N ILE A 60 -2.50 8.13 4.79
CA ILE A 60 -3.26 6.99 4.33
C ILE A 60 -2.37 5.77 4.51
N GLN A 61 -2.85 4.82 5.27
CA GLN A 61 -2.12 3.57 5.44
C GLN A 61 -2.75 2.51 4.56
N VAL A 62 -1.93 1.91 3.73
CA VAL A 62 -2.37 0.88 2.83
C VAL A 62 -1.75 -0.44 3.26
N THR A 63 -2.59 -1.38 3.61
CA THR A 63 -2.14 -2.70 4.00
C THR A 63 -2.42 -3.65 2.85
N MET A 64 -1.38 -4.29 2.37
CA MET A 64 -1.49 -5.20 1.25
C MET A 64 -1.09 -6.60 1.68
N VAL A 65 -1.89 -7.56 1.30
CA VAL A 65 -1.59 -8.96 1.54
C VAL A 65 -1.29 -9.59 0.19
N PHE A 66 -0.14 -10.21 0.09
CA PHE A 66 0.27 -10.86 -1.14
C PHE A 66 0.28 -12.35 -0.93
N GLU A 67 -0.11 -13.05 -1.96
CA GLU A 67 -0.19 -14.50 -1.93
C GLU A 67 0.86 -15.07 -2.87
N ARG A 68 1.53 -16.11 -2.43
CA ARG A 68 2.52 -16.74 -3.27
C ARG A 68 1.85 -17.46 -4.44
N ILE A 69 2.39 -17.26 -5.61
CA ILE A 69 1.87 -17.90 -6.81
C ILE A 69 2.39 -19.32 -6.94
#